data_da8fc34c6370dd1bdb596d3ff3aeec2e
#
_entry.id   da8fc34c6370dd1bdb596d3ff3aeec2e
#
_cell.length_a   1.000
_cell.length_b   1.000
_cell.length_c   1.000
_cell.angle_alpha   90.00
_cell.angle_beta   90.00
_cell.angle_gamma   90.00
#
_symmetry.space_group_name_H-M   'P 1'
#
loop_
_entity.id
_entity.type
_entity.pdbx_description
1 polymer ?
#
loop_
_entity_poly.entity_id
_entity_poly.type
_entity_poly.pdbx_seq_one_letter_code
_entity_poly.pdbx_strand_id
1 'polypeptide(L)'
;MTYEEALKSARTEIANCHACPVCNGIACKKTIPGPGSKGAGTVAPRNYEAWQKIYLNLDTIAPNLGVDTSIEIFGEKFDLPVFAAPIGAVTNHYGPKYNEYEYTEIMAKGCRAAGIAAFTGDGLNEMFFEAGCTAMEKAGFAVPTVKPWHKDLVFKKIDYAKAHGAKAIAMDIDASGLPFLKAMTPPSGSKSVEELREFVEYAGIPFFVKGVMTVKGALKALEAGAAGIIVSNHGGRVLDHCPATASVLADIADAVGDKMTIIVDGGIRTGHDVFKALALGADAVLIGRPYVVMVYGGAEEGIAAYTAKLKAELTDCMQMTGCATLADIDRSCIFHG
;
A
#
# COMPACT_ATOMS: atom_id res chain seq x y z
N MET A 1 -22.25 9.25 -3.42
CA MET A 1 -21.80 8.45 -4.60
C MET A 1 -21.61 7.00 -4.18
N THR A 2 -21.99 6.03 -5.02
CA THR A 2 -21.65 4.60 -4.82
C THR A 2 -20.31 4.26 -5.45
N TYR A 3 -19.76 3.09 -5.08
CA TYR A 3 -18.52 2.57 -5.71
C TYR A 3 -18.68 2.36 -7.22
N GLU A 4 -19.82 1.84 -7.67
CA GLU A 4 -20.13 1.57 -9.07
C GLU A 4 -20.27 2.87 -9.88
N GLU A 5 -20.86 3.90 -9.29
CA GLU A 5 -20.96 5.24 -9.90
C GLU A 5 -19.57 5.86 -10.07
N ALA A 6 -18.73 5.81 -9.03
CA ALA A 6 -17.35 6.29 -9.10
C ALA A 6 -16.53 5.52 -10.17
N LEU A 7 -16.67 4.20 -10.22
CA LEU A 7 -15.99 3.36 -11.21
C LEU A 7 -16.44 3.68 -12.65
N LYS A 8 -17.75 3.93 -12.85
CA LYS A 8 -18.31 4.35 -14.14
C LYS A 8 -17.79 5.72 -14.57
N SER A 9 -17.78 6.68 -13.66
CA SER A 9 -17.24 8.03 -13.91
C SER A 9 -15.74 7.96 -14.25
N ALA A 10 -14.96 7.17 -13.52
CA ALA A 10 -13.52 7.02 -13.77
C ALA A 10 -13.19 6.58 -15.20
N ARG A 11 -14.05 5.79 -15.87
CA ARG A 11 -13.81 5.33 -17.25
C ARG A 11 -13.75 6.45 -18.27
N THR A 12 -14.39 7.58 -18.00
CA THR A 12 -14.37 8.76 -18.88
C THR A 12 -13.29 9.78 -18.47
N GLU A 13 -12.78 9.68 -17.26
CA GLU A 13 -11.90 10.67 -16.65
C GLU A 13 -10.41 10.25 -16.65
N ILE A 14 -10.12 8.94 -16.72
CA ILE A 14 -8.75 8.42 -16.71
C ILE A 14 -8.28 8.13 -18.14
N ALA A 15 -7.21 8.79 -18.58
CA ALA A 15 -6.70 8.61 -19.93
C ALA A 15 -5.94 7.28 -20.11
N ASN A 16 -5.15 6.86 -19.13
CA ASN A 16 -4.20 5.74 -19.27
C ASN A 16 -4.62 4.47 -18.50
N CYS A 17 -5.82 4.45 -17.91
CA CYS A 17 -6.35 3.30 -17.19
C CYS A 17 -7.76 2.96 -17.69
N HIS A 18 -8.07 1.68 -17.82
CA HIS A 18 -9.38 1.22 -18.29
C HIS A 18 -10.49 1.27 -17.23
N ALA A 19 -10.16 1.60 -15.97
CA ALA A 19 -11.08 1.52 -14.84
C ALA A 19 -11.93 0.24 -14.90
N CYS A 20 -11.25 -0.91 -14.95
CA CYS A 20 -11.86 -2.22 -15.18
C CYS A 20 -12.85 -2.57 -14.05
N PRO A 21 -13.93 -3.30 -14.35
CA PRO A 21 -14.86 -3.82 -13.32
C PRO A 21 -14.12 -4.63 -12.23
N VAL A 22 -13.10 -5.38 -12.65
CA VAL A 22 -12.16 -6.06 -11.77
C VAL A 22 -10.75 -5.63 -12.15
N CYS A 23 -10.07 -4.91 -11.25
CA CYS A 23 -8.70 -4.45 -11.48
C CYS A 23 -7.69 -5.60 -11.26
N ASN A 24 -7.66 -6.56 -12.17
CA ASN A 24 -6.81 -7.76 -12.10
C ASN A 24 -5.43 -7.60 -12.77
N GLY A 25 -5.12 -6.44 -13.34
CA GLY A 25 -3.83 -6.17 -13.99
C GLY A 25 -3.67 -6.74 -15.41
N ILE A 26 -4.70 -7.36 -16.00
CA ILE A 26 -4.61 -7.97 -17.33
C ILE A 26 -4.67 -6.91 -18.42
N ALA A 27 -5.64 -6.00 -18.38
CA ALA A 27 -5.86 -5.01 -19.43
C ALA A 27 -4.71 -4.00 -19.55
N CYS A 28 -4.01 -3.71 -18.46
CA CYS A 28 -2.90 -2.75 -18.43
C CYS A 28 -1.51 -3.40 -18.46
N LYS A 29 -1.37 -4.66 -18.88
CA LYS A 29 -0.06 -5.30 -19.05
C LYS A 29 0.86 -4.45 -19.94
N LYS A 30 2.12 -4.31 -19.51
CA LYS A 30 3.19 -3.61 -20.28
C LYS A 30 2.97 -2.10 -20.49
N THR A 31 1.96 -1.47 -19.86
CA THR A 31 1.75 -0.01 -19.98
C THR A 31 2.57 0.74 -18.93
N ILE A 32 3.83 1.06 -19.25
CA ILE A 32 4.70 1.93 -18.46
C ILE A 32 5.33 2.96 -19.44
N PRO A 33 5.15 4.27 -19.21
CA PRO A 33 4.34 4.90 -18.16
C PRO A 33 2.85 4.55 -18.26
N GLY A 34 2.19 4.47 -17.10
CA GLY A 34 0.81 4.02 -16.95
C GLY A 34 0.64 3.08 -15.75
N PRO A 35 -0.55 2.50 -15.54
CA PRO A 35 -0.84 1.64 -14.39
C PRO A 35 -0.28 0.22 -14.50
N GLY A 36 0.42 -0.09 -15.58
CA GLY A 36 0.87 -1.45 -15.90
C GLY A 36 2.09 -1.92 -15.11
N SER A 37 2.59 -3.08 -15.53
CA SER A 37 3.76 -3.76 -14.96
C SER A 37 4.87 -3.95 -15.99
N LYS A 38 6.09 -4.17 -15.51
CA LYS A 38 7.33 -4.32 -16.29
C LYS A 38 7.37 -5.66 -17.03
N GLY A 39 8.17 -5.75 -18.08
CA GLY A 39 8.46 -7.00 -18.81
C GLY A 39 7.21 -7.58 -19.48
N ALA A 40 6.94 -8.85 -19.26
CA ALA A 40 5.75 -9.53 -19.78
C ALA A 40 4.46 -9.16 -19.05
N GLY A 41 4.56 -8.42 -17.93
CA GLY A 41 3.42 -7.96 -17.17
C GLY A 41 2.69 -9.06 -16.39
N THR A 42 3.42 -10.09 -15.97
CA THR A 42 2.82 -11.29 -15.35
C THR A 42 2.54 -11.14 -13.87
N VAL A 43 3.24 -10.22 -13.18
CA VAL A 43 3.20 -10.12 -11.70
C VAL A 43 1.88 -9.53 -11.19
N ALA A 44 1.34 -8.49 -11.84
CA ALA A 44 0.10 -7.88 -11.36
C ALA A 44 -1.11 -8.84 -11.42
N PRO A 45 -1.34 -9.60 -12.52
CA PRO A 45 -2.34 -10.67 -12.52
C PRO A 45 -2.06 -11.76 -11.48
N ARG A 46 -0.81 -12.21 -11.36
CA ARG A 46 -0.43 -13.24 -10.38
C ARG A 46 -0.74 -12.79 -8.94
N ASN A 47 -0.48 -11.52 -8.61
CA ASN A 47 -0.86 -10.99 -7.30
C ASN A 47 -2.37 -11.09 -7.05
N TYR A 48 -3.18 -10.73 -8.03
CA TYR A 48 -4.63 -10.83 -7.91
C TYR A 48 -5.09 -12.29 -7.79
N GLU A 49 -4.62 -13.16 -8.69
CA GLU A 49 -4.99 -14.57 -8.75
C GLU A 49 -4.61 -15.36 -7.49
N ALA A 50 -3.50 -14.98 -6.84
CA ALA A 50 -3.06 -15.65 -5.63
C ALA A 50 -4.06 -15.48 -4.47
N TRP A 51 -4.63 -14.29 -4.29
CA TRP A 51 -5.69 -14.05 -3.30
C TRP A 51 -6.96 -14.85 -3.61
N GLN A 52 -7.26 -15.12 -4.89
CA GLN A 52 -8.45 -15.87 -5.28
C GLN A 52 -8.33 -17.40 -5.00
N LYS A 53 -7.14 -17.88 -4.69
CA LYS A 53 -6.87 -19.29 -4.32
C LYS A 53 -6.95 -19.56 -2.83
N ILE A 54 -7.16 -18.53 -2.03
CA ILE A 54 -7.36 -18.62 -0.60
C ILE A 54 -8.85 -18.48 -0.34
N TYR A 55 -9.44 -19.42 0.40
CA TYR A 55 -10.87 -19.46 0.71
C TYR A 55 -11.08 -19.15 2.19
N LEU A 56 -12.29 -18.73 2.57
CA LEU A 56 -12.65 -18.45 3.96
C LEU A 56 -13.32 -19.69 4.56
N ASN A 57 -12.95 -20.02 5.79
CA ASN A 57 -13.58 -21.06 6.57
C ASN A 57 -14.82 -20.49 7.27
N LEU A 58 -16.00 -20.87 6.80
CA LEU A 58 -17.25 -20.49 7.42
C LEU A 58 -17.34 -21.13 8.83
N ASP A 59 -17.46 -20.29 9.87
CA ASP A 59 -17.74 -20.72 11.23
C ASP A 59 -18.66 -19.70 11.92
N THR A 60 -19.93 -20.09 12.09
CA THR A 60 -20.95 -19.26 12.73
C THR A 60 -21.40 -19.82 14.08
N ILE A 61 -20.70 -20.84 14.61
CA ILE A 61 -20.94 -21.34 15.96
C ILE A 61 -20.08 -20.53 16.93
N ALA A 62 -20.42 -19.26 17.07
CA ALA A 62 -19.70 -18.28 17.88
C ALA A 62 -20.71 -17.34 18.59
N PRO A 63 -20.30 -16.65 19.66
CA PRO A 63 -21.13 -15.61 20.27
C PRO A 63 -21.48 -14.52 19.25
N ASN A 64 -22.74 -14.09 19.23
CA ASN A 64 -23.17 -12.98 18.38
C ASN A 64 -22.73 -11.65 18.98
N LEU A 65 -21.46 -11.30 18.79
CA LEU A 65 -20.83 -10.06 19.23
C LEU A 65 -20.81 -9.05 18.08
N GLY A 66 -20.75 -7.76 18.42
CA GLY A 66 -20.44 -6.74 17.41
C GLY A 66 -19.03 -6.93 16.87
N VAL A 67 -18.81 -6.51 15.62
CA VAL A 67 -17.49 -6.58 14.98
C VAL A 67 -16.76 -5.23 15.11
N ASP A 68 -15.51 -5.26 15.57
CA ASP A 68 -14.59 -4.10 15.56
C ASP A 68 -13.48 -4.31 14.54
N THR A 69 -13.50 -3.51 13.47
CA THR A 69 -12.49 -3.50 12.41
C THR A 69 -11.37 -2.49 12.65
N SER A 70 -11.38 -1.79 13.78
CA SER A 70 -10.41 -0.72 14.05
C SER A 70 -9.02 -1.26 14.36
N ILE A 71 -8.00 -0.47 13.98
CA ILE A 71 -6.60 -0.76 14.27
C ILE A 71 -5.92 0.47 14.86
N GLU A 72 -4.97 0.24 15.77
CA GLU A 72 -4.04 1.25 16.24
C GLU A 72 -2.64 0.97 15.66
N ILE A 73 -2.13 1.90 14.85
CA ILE A 73 -0.86 1.78 14.16
C ILE A 73 -0.27 3.19 13.91
N PHE A 74 1.04 3.35 13.88
CA PHE A 74 1.71 4.66 13.76
C PHE A 74 1.40 5.64 14.91
N GLY A 75 0.90 5.16 16.05
CA GLY A 75 0.40 5.99 17.14
C GLY A 75 -0.94 6.68 16.85
N GLU A 76 -1.69 6.20 15.86
CA GLU A 76 -3.00 6.71 15.43
C GLU A 76 -4.02 5.55 15.37
N LYS A 77 -5.28 5.86 15.64
CA LYS A 77 -6.39 4.92 15.48
C LYS A 77 -7.07 5.11 14.12
N PHE A 78 -7.33 4.00 13.43
CA PHE A 78 -8.03 3.94 12.16
C PHE A 78 -9.22 2.99 12.24
N ASP A 79 -10.23 3.23 11.41
CA ASP A 79 -11.45 2.41 11.36
C ASP A 79 -11.26 1.06 10.69
N LEU A 80 -10.21 0.93 9.88
CA LEU A 80 -9.88 -0.26 9.08
C LEU A 80 -8.37 -0.47 9.02
N PRO A 81 -7.88 -1.72 8.89
CA PRO A 81 -6.48 -2.03 8.62
C PRO A 81 -6.15 -1.86 7.12
N VAL A 82 -6.60 -0.76 6.51
CA VAL A 82 -6.46 -0.48 5.07
C VAL A 82 -5.92 0.92 4.87
N PHE A 83 -4.91 1.06 4.01
CA PHE A 83 -4.32 2.35 3.65
C PHE A 83 -4.17 2.48 2.14
N ALA A 84 -4.22 3.72 1.62
CA ALA A 84 -3.89 3.95 0.21
C ALA A 84 -2.38 3.82 0.00
N ALA A 85 -1.96 3.08 -1.03
CA ALA A 85 -0.55 2.87 -1.36
C ALA A 85 0.09 4.12 -1.99
N PRO A 86 1.42 4.31 -1.83
CA PRO A 86 2.14 5.46 -2.38
C PRO A 86 2.14 5.44 -3.91
N ILE A 87 1.61 6.49 -4.53
CA ILE A 87 1.60 6.70 -5.97
C ILE A 87 1.96 8.16 -6.24
N GLY A 88 2.94 8.38 -7.10
CA GLY A 88 3.33 9.68 -7.62
C GLY A 88 3.36 9.69 -9.14
N ALA A 89 3.63 10.85 -9.73
CA ALA A 89 3.64 11.09 -11.16
C ALA A 89 2.29 10.75 -11.83
N VAL A 90 1.19 11.14 -11.18
CA VAL A 90 -0.17 10.73 -11.59
C VAL A 90 -0.56 11.23 -12.97
N THR A 91 -0.14 12.43 -13.36
CA THR A 91 -0.36 12.97 -14.70
C THR A 91 0.23 12.06 -15.78
N ASN A 92 1.43 11.52 -15.56
CA ASN A 92 2.10 10.63 -16.50
C ASN A 92 1.46 9.23 -16.53
N HIS A 93 0.97 8.76 -15.38
CA HIS A 93 0.48 7.39 -15.24
C HIS A 93 -1.01 7.24 -15.49
N TYR A 94 -1.81 8.28 -15.22
CA TYR A 94 -3.27 8.17 -15.25
C TYR A 94 -3.95 9.24 -16.10
N GLY A 95 -3.26 10.34 -16.41
CA GLY A 95 -3.78 11.41 -17.25
C GLY A 95 -3.89 12.76 -16.54
N PRO A 96 -4.18 13.84 -17.29
CA PRO A 96 -3.99 15.22 -16.85
C PRO A 96 -5.13 15.82 -16.03
N LYS A 97 -6.13 15.02 -15.60
CA LYS A 97 -7.29 15.54 -14.84
C LYS A 97 -6.85 16.27 -13.57
N TYR A 98 -5.87 15.73 -12.87
CA TYR A 98 -5.31 16.30 -11.66
C TYR A 98 -3.80 16.48 -11.81
N ASN A 99 -3.27 17.59 -11.30
CA ASN A 99 -1.84 17.70 -11.01
C ASN A 99 -1.47 16.95 -9.72
N GLU A 100 -0.19 16.87 -9.41
CA GLU A 100 0.28 16.08 -8.27
C GLU A 100 -0.22 16.60 -6.92
N TYR A 101 -0.27 17.92 -6.73
CA TYR A 101 -0.76 18.54 -5.50
C TYR A 101 -2.24 18.27 -5.28
N GLU A 102 -3.06 18.46 -6.32
CA GLU A 102 -4.51 18.21 -6.28
C GLU A 102 -4.81 16.74 -5.97
N TYR A 103 -4.18 15.83 -6.71
CA TYR A 103 -4.37 14.39 -6.51
C TYR A 103 -4.00 13.96 -5.09
N THR A 104 -2.82 14.38 -4.61
CA THR A 104 -2.28 13.93 -3.32
C THR A 104 -3.09 14.52 -2.17
N GLU A 105 -3.55 15.76 -2.29
CA GLU A 105 -4.43 16.41 -1.30
C GLU A 105 -5.78 15.71 -1.21
N ILE A 106 -6.44 15.43 -2.34
CA ILE A 106 -7.70 14.65 -2.40
C ILE A 106 -7.49 13.27 -1.75
N MET A 107 -6.41 12.58 -2.10
CA MET A 107 -6.12 11.26 -1.55
C MET A 107 -5.92 11.31 -0.03
N ALA A 108 -5.09 12.20 0.48
CA ALA A 108 -4.79 12.27 1.91
C ALA A 108 -6.02 12.68 2.73
N LYS A 109 -6.73 13.73 2.32
CA LYS A 109 -7.95 14.21 3.01
C LYS A 109 -9.08 13.20 2.92
N GLY A 110 -9.33 12.62 1.74
CA GLY A 110 -10.39 11.63 1.54
C GLY A 110 -10.14 10.36 2.35
N CYS A 111 -8.90 9.88 2.43
CA CYS A 111 -8.55 8.76 3.30
C CYS A 111 -8.80 9.08 4.78
N ARG A 112 -8.36 10.25 5.28
CA ARG A 112 -8.60 10.64 6.67
C ARG A 112 -10.08 10.78 6.99
N ALA A 113 -10.86 11.38 6.12
CA ALA A 113 -12.31 11.50 6.27
C ALA A 113 -13.02 10.13 6.26
N ALA A 114 -12.45 9.14 5.55
CA ALA A 114 -12.96 7.77 5.51
C ALA A 114 -12.42 6.86 6.65
N GLY A 115 -11.71 7.41 7.64
CA GLY A 115 -11.20 6.67 8.81
C GLY A 115 -9.94 5.84 8.53
N ILE A 116 -9.24 6.11 7.43
CA ILE A 116 -7.97 5.47 7.03
C ILE A 116 -6.88 6.52 6.74
N ALA A 117 -5.74 6.10 6.22
CA ALA A 117 -4.69 7.04 5.81
C ALA A 117 -4.12 6.71 4.43
N ALA A 118 -3.35 7.65 3.87
CA ALA A 118 -2.59 7.46 2.65
C ALA A 118 -1.09 7.38 2.93
N PHE A 119 -0.40 6.51 2.18
CA PHE A 119 1.02 6.65 1.94
C PHE A 119 1.19 7.53 0.69
N THR A 120 2.09 8.51 0.74
CA THR A 120 2.31 9.43 -0.37
C THR A 120 3.58 9.07 -1.14
N GLY A 121 3.60 9.38 -2.44
CA GLY A 121 4.66 8.95 -3.34
C GLY A 121 5.86 9.89 -3.41
N ASP A 122 6.89 9.45 -4.14
CA ASP A 122 8.12 10.17 -4.48
C ASP A 122 8.51 9.88 -5.94
N GLY A 123 9.30 10.73 -6.54
CA GLY A 123 9.74 10.59 -7.93
C GLY A 123 10.91 11.49 -8.30
N LEU A 124 11.26 11.53 -9.60
CA LEU A 124 12.38 12.33 -10.10
C LEU A 124 12.23 13.83 -9.84
N ASN A 125 11.01 14.36 -9.93
CA ASN A 125 10.73 15.73 -9.59
C ASN A 125 10.51 15.84 -8.09
N GLU A 126 11.23 16.70 -7.39
CA GLU A 126 11.08 16.95 -5.95
C GLU A 126 9.64 17.28 -5.58
N MET A 127 8.91 17.95 -6.48
CA MET A 127 7.48 18.29 -6.33
C MET A 127 6.61 17.09 -5.92
N PHE A 128 6.94 15.87 -6.34
CA PHE A 128 6.12 14.71 -5.99
C PHE A 128 6.16 14.40 -4.49
N PHE A 129 7.33 14.53 -3.89
CA PHE A 129 7.50 14.35 -2.46
C PHE A 129 6.96 15.54 -1.65
N GLU A 130 7.19 16.74 -2.14
CA GLU A 130 6.69 18.00 -1.55
C GLU A 130 5.15 18.01 -1.50
N ALA A 131 4.48 17.63 -2.59
CA ALA A 131 3.03 17.50 -2.66
C ALA A 131 2.52 16.51 -1.59
N GLY A 132 3.22 15.39 -1.41
CA GLY A 132 2.91 14.39 -0.39
C GLY A 132 2.99 14.93 1.04
N CYS A 133 4.06 15.64 1.37
CA CYS A 133 4.24 16.25 2.69
C CYS A 133 3.24 17.38 2.95
N THR A 134 2.98 18.22 1.95
CA THR A 134 1.96 19.29 2.05
C THR A 134 0.55 18.71 2.26
N ALA A 135 0.22 17.64 1.55
CA ALA A 135 -1.07 16.97 1.71
C ALA A 135 -1.20 16.32 3.09
N MET A 136 -0.13 15.72 3.60
CA MET A 136 -0.07 15.15 4.95
C MET A 136 -0.34 16.22 6.02
N GLU A 137 0.31 17.38 5.93
CA GLU A 137 0.10 18.49 6.86
C GLU A 137 -1.36 18.95 6.85
N LYS A 138 -1.96 19.12 5.68
CA LYS A 138 -3.37 19.53 5.52
C LYS A 138 -4.38 18.48 5.97
N ALA A 139 -4.05 17.20 5.84
CA ALA A 139 -4.91 16.09 6.26
C ALA A 139 -4.73 15.70 7.72
N GLY A 140 -3.67 16.19 8.38
CA GLY A 140 -3.30 15.87 9.75
C GLY A 140 -2.53 14.56 9.92
N PHE A 141 -2.57 13.65 8.95
CA PHE A 141 -1.77 12.42 8.92
C PHE A 141 -1.70 11.82 7.50
N ALA A 142 -0.51 11.43 7.11
CA ALA A 142 -0.18 10.51 6.01
C ALA A 142 1.23 9.95 6.26
N VAL A 143 1.67 8.96 5.49
CA VAL A 143 3.02 8.40 5.57
C VAL A 143 3.79 8.74 4.30
N PRO A 144 4.73 9.71 4.33
CA PRO A 144 5.59 10.00 3.19
C PRO A 144 6.47 8.79 2.85
N THR A 145 6.56 8.44 1.56
CA THR A 145 7.37 7.32 1.09
C THR A 145 8.50 7.83 0.21
N VAL A 146 9.73 7.69 0.69
CA VAL A 146 10.97 8.12 0.03
C VAL A 146 11.49 7.01 -0.87
N LYS A 147 11.99 7.34 -2.05
CA LYS A 147 12.75 6.38 -2.87
C LYS A 147 14.19 6.22 -2.35
N PRO A 148 14.89 5.12 -2.71
CA PRO A 148 16.24 4.85 -2.25
C PRO A 148 17.27 5.71 -3.01
N TRP A 149 17.16 7.04 -2.88
CA TRP A 149 18.10 8.00 -3.41
C TRP A 149 19.50 7.85 -2.81
N HIS A 150 20.47 8.62 -3.28
CA HIS A 150 21.74 8.76 -2.57
C HIS A 150 21.53 9.36 -1.17
N LYS A 151 22.46 9.08 -0.27
CA LYS A 151 22.33 9.32 1.18
C LYS A 151 21.86 10.74 1.54
N ASP A 152 22.54 11.75 0.99
CA ASP A 152 22.23 13.16 1.32
C ASP A 152 20.81 13.58 0.92
N LEU A 153 20.34 13.08 -0.22
CA LEU A 153 18.96 13.36 -0.66
C LEU A 153 17.91 12.63 0.20
N VAL A 154 18.23 11.42 0.69
CA VAL A 154 17.36 10.73 1.65
C VAL A 154 17.24 11.54 2.93
N PHE A 155 18.36 12.01 3.49
CA PHE A 155 18.36 12.85 4.69
C PHE A 155 17.58 14.16 4.49
N LYS A 156 17.82 14.87 3.38
CA LYS A 156 17.05 16.07 3.02
C LYS A 156 15.54 15.81 3.01
N LYS A 157 15.11 14.67 2.45
CA LYS A 157 13.69 14.31 2.39
C LYS A 157 13.12 13.91 3.75
N ILE A 158 13.89 13.22 4.59
CA ILE A 158 13.51 12.90 5.97
C ILE A 158 13.30 14.21 6.76
N ASP A 159 14.23 15.15 6.67
CA ASP A 159 14.11 16.45 7.34
C ASP A 159 12.88 17.23 6.85
N TYR A 160 12.65 17.24 5.53
CA TYR A 160 11.49 17.89 4.94
C TYR A 160 10.17 17.26 5.45
N ALA A 161 10.07 15.93 5.47
CA ALA A 161 8.89 15.24 5.99
C ALA A 161 8.66 15.54 7.48
N LYS A 162 9.71 15.52 8.30
CA LYS A 162 9.63 15.86 9.74
C LYS A 162 9.21 17.31 9.97
N ALA A 163 9.72 18.24 9.18
CA ALA A 163 9.33 19.66 9.25
C ALA A 163 7.84 19.88 8.93
N HIS A 164 7.21 18.98 8.15
CA HIS A 164 5.78 18.98 7.85
C HIS A 164 4.96 18.08 8.79
N GLY A 165 5.55 17.58 9.87
CA GLY A 165 4.84 16.84 10.91
C GLY A 165 4.69 15.33 10.67
N ALA A 166 5.56 14.71 9.87
CA ALA A 166 5.56 13.27 9.68
C ALA A 166 5.74 12.51 11.00
N LYS A 167 4.80 11.59 11.30
CA LYS A 167 4.85 10.71 12.48
C LYS A 167 5.41 9.33 12.15
N ALA A 168 5.49 8.99 10.88
CA ALA A 168 6.13 7.80 10.33
C ALA A 168 6.62 8.11 8.91
N ILE A 169 7.59 7.34 8.43
CA ILE A 169 8.11 7.46 7.07
C ILE A 169 8.34 6.08 6.48
N ALA A 170 8.21 5.92 5.17
CA ALA A 170 8.52 4.68 4.47
C ALA A 170 9.61 4.88 3.43
N MET A 171 10.37 3.83 3.10
CA MET A 171 11.29 3.80 1.97
C MET A 171 10.87 2.72 0.98
N ASP A 172 10.71 3.11 -0.26
CA ASP A 172 10.35 2.26 -1.40
C ASP A 172 11.61 1.59 -1.97
N ILE A 173 12.23 0.67 -1.19
CA ILE A 173 13.57 0.10 -1.46
C ILE A 173 13.64 -0.62 -2.81
N ASP A 174 12.55 -1.25 -3.23
CA ASP A 174 12.45 -1.97 -4.50
C ASP A 174 12.41 -1.02 -5.72
N ALA A 175 12.16 0.28 -5.50
CA ALA A 175 12.29 1.30 -6.54
C ALA A 175 13.70 1.36 -7.14
N SER A 176 14.71 0.78 -6.49
CA SER A 176 16.03 0.53 -7.06
C SER A 176 15.98 -0.18 -8.42
N GLY A 177 14.91 -0.92 -8.70
CA GLY A 177 14.65 -1.55 -10.00
C GLY A 177 14.14 -0.60 -11.09
N LEU A 178 13.79 0.65 -10.78
CA LEU A 178 13.31 1.63 -11.73
C LEU A 178 14.47 2.20 -12.58
N PRO A 179 14.31 2.29 -13.92
CA PRO A 179 15.41 2.68 -14.81
C PRO A 179 16.04 4.05 -14.48
N PHE A 180 15.23 5.02 -14.08
CA PHE A 180 15.71 6.37 -13.82
C PHE A 180 16.62 6.46 -12.59
N LEU A 181 16.38 5.65 -11.54
CA LEU A 181 17.25 5.62 -10.35
C LEU A 181 18.65 5.11 -10.69
N LYS A 182 18.74 4.14 -11.59
CA LYS A 182 20.02 3.58 -12.03
C LYS A 182 20.89 4.58 -12.81
N ALA A 183 20.26 5.57 -13.44
CA ALA A 183 20.95 6.58 -14.26
C ALA A 183 21.38 7.83 -13.46
N MET A 184 21.11 7.89 -12.16
CA MET A 184 21.43 9.06 -11.35
C MET A 184 22.92 9.15 -10.99
N THR A 185 23.38 10.39 -10.78
CA THR A 185 24.71 10.72 -10.25
C THR A 185 24.51 11.72 -9.10
N PRO A 186 24.93 11.42 -7.85
CA PRO A 186 25.51 10.14 -7.38
C PRO A 186 24.58 8.92 -7.57
N PRO A 187 25.12 7.69 -7.61
CA PRO A 187 24.32 6.49 -7.77
C PRO A 187 23.22 6.38 -6.71
N SER A 188 22.02 6.02 -7.15
CA SER A 188 20.87 5.72 -6.29
C SER A 188 20.45 4.26 -6.51
N GLY A 189 19.81 3.64 -5.53
CA GLY A 189 19.37 2.26 -5.69
C GLY A 189 19.41 1.45 -4.39
N SER A 190 19.81 0.18 -4.48
CA SER A 190 19.82 -0.73 -3.33
C SER A 190 20.63 -0.18 -2.16
N LYS A 191 20.21 -0.54 -0.94
CA LYS A 191 20.84 -0.13 0.32
C LYS A 191 21.34 -1.34 1.08
N SER A 192 22.48 -1.21 1.73
CA SER A 192 22.94 -2.19 2.71
C SER A 192 22.14 -2.09 4.02
N VAL A 193 22.33 -3.06 4.92
CA VAL A 193 21.72 -3.02 6.26
C VAL A 193 22.22 -1.80 7.04
N GLU A 194 23.50 -1.49 6.91
CA GLU A 194 24.16 -0.36 7.57
C GLU A 194 23.58 0.97 7.07
N GLU A 195 23.43 1.15 5.75
CA GLU A 195 22.82 2.34 5.18
C GLU A 195 21.35 2.49 5.62
N LEU A 196 20.58 1.41 5.66
CA LEU A 196 19.20 1.44 6.16
C LEU A 196 19.16 1.80 7.64
N ARG A 197 20.07 1.25 8.46
CA ARG A 197 20.17 1.60 9.88
C ARG A 197 20.45 3.10 10.07
N GLU A 198 21.36 3.67 9.31
CA GLU A 198 21.63 5.11 9.36
C GLU A 198 20.35 5.94 9.06
N PHE A 199 19.52 5.52 8.09
CA PHE A 199 18.28 6.22 7.77
C PHE A 199 17.24 6.08 8.88
N VAL A 200 17.12 4.89 9.47
CA VAL A 200 16.22 4.60 10.59
C VAL A 200 16.60 5.46 11.81
N GLU A 201 17.88 5.46 12.18
CA GLU A 201 18.39 6.24 13.30
C GLU A 201 18.25 7.76 13.06
N TYR A 202 18.55 8.24 11.85
CA TYR A 202 18.42 9.65 11.48
C TYR A 202 16.96 10.11 11.49
N ALA A 203 16.04 9.28 11.04
CA ALA A 203 14.62 9.60 11.03
C ALA A 203 14.13 9.84 12.47
N GLY A 204 14.50 8.99 13.42
CA GLY A 204 14.09 9.08 14.82
C GLY A 204 12.58 8.97 15.03
N ILE A 205 11.85 8.54 14.01
CA ILE A 205 10.42 8.21 13.99
C ILE A 205 10.25 6.84 13.33
N PRO A 206 9.12 6.14 13.50
CA PRO A 206 8.87 4.86 12.87
C PRO A 206 9.20 4.86 11.37
N PHE A 207 10.14 3.99 10.98
CA PHE A 207 10.62 3.86 9.60
C PHE A 207 10.22 2.50 9.03
N PHE A 208 9.56 2.51 7.87
CA PHE A 208 9.06 1.31 7.20
C PHE A 208 9.83 1.02 5.91
N VAL A 209 10.18 -0.24 5.67
CA VAL A 209 10.87 -0.66 4.43
C VAL A 209 9.87 -1.34 3.50
N LYS A 210 9.53 -0.70 2.38
CA LYS A 210 8.60 -1.23 1.37
C LYS A 210 9.36 -1.91 0.23
N GLY A 211 8.83 -3.06 -0.24
CA GLY A 211 9.43 -3.84 -1.33
C GLY A 211 10.13 -5.10 -0.84
N VAL A 212 9.76 -5.59 0.34
CA VAL A 212 10.31 -6.80 0.93
C VAL A 212 9.51 -8.01 0.46
N MET A 213 10.18 -9.01 -0.16
CA MET A 213 9.54 -10.19 -0.74
C MET A 213 10.15 -11.51 -0.26
N THR A 214 11.04 -11.47 0.73
CA THR A 214 11.71 -12.68 1.24
C THR A 214 11.90 -12.59 2.76
N VAL A 215 11.90 -13.73 3.43
CA VAL A 215 12.27 -13.82 4.86
C VAL A 215 13.65 -13.19 5.12
N LYS A 216 14.64 -13.47 4.25
CA LYS A 216 15.97 -12.86 4.36
C LYS A 216 15.94 -11.33 4.28
N GLY A 217 15.09 -10.77 3.42
CA GLY A 217 14.89 -9.32 3.32
C GLY A 217 14.24 -8.73 4.57
N ALA A 218 13.23 -9.43 5.11
CA ALA A 218 12.55 -9.03 6.34
C ALA A 218 13.49 -9.03 7.54
N LEU A 219 14.32 -10.06 7.69
CA LEU A 219 15.34 -10.14 8.75
C LEU A 219 16.39 -9.01 8.63
N LYS A 220 16.79 -8.64 7.42
CA LYS A 220 17.68 -7.48 7.20
C LYS A 220 17.02 -6.14 7.57
N ALA A 221 15.74 -5.97 7.28
CA ALA A 221 15.00 -4.77 7.69
C ALA A 221 14.89 -4.70 9.22
N LEU A 222 14.61 -5.82 9.87
CA LEU A 222 14.60 -5.94 11.34
C LEU A 222 15.98 -5.61 11.92
N GLU A 223 17.06 -6.16 11.37
CA GLU A 223 18.45 -5.90 11.78
C GLU A 223 18.83 -4.42 11.61
N ALA A 224 18.30 -3.75 10.61
CA ALA A 224 18.47 -2.31 10.41
C ALA A 224 17.68 -1.44 11.42
N GLY A 225 16.80 -2.04 12.23
CA GLY A 225 15.97 -1.34 13.21
C GLY A 225 14.66 -0.75 12.63
N ALA A 226 14.22 -1.21 11.46
CA ALA A 226 12.96 -0.78 10.88
C ALA A 226 11.78 -1.12 11.82
N ALA A 227 10.83 -0.18 11.97
CA ALA A 227 9.61 -0.38 12.76
C ALA A 227 8.63 -1.34 12.08
N GLY A 228 8.73 -1.49 10.77
CA GLY A 228 7.90 -2.40 10.00
C GLY A 228 8.36 -2.55 8.56
N ILE A 229 7.71 -3.49 7.88
CA ILE A 229 7.92 -3.74 6.45
C ILE A 229 6.61 -3.68 5.69
N ILE A 230 6.71 -3.38 4.40
CA ILE A 230 5.61 -3.59 3.47
C ILE A 230 6.02 -4.71 2.51
N VAL A 231 5.36 -5.87 2.64
CA VAL A 231 5.50 -7.00 1.71
C VAL A 231 4.90 -6.59 0.37
N SER A 232 5.77 -6.33 -0.60
CA SER A 232 5.40 -5.70 -1.87
C SER A 232 6.36 -6.08 -2.98
N ASN A 233 5.83 -6.34 -4.16
CA ASN A 233 6.58 -6.43 -5.42
C ASN A 233 6.28 -5.24 -6.35
N HIS A 234 5.84 -4.11 -5.78
CA HIS A 234 5.49 -2.87 -6.49
C HIS A 234 4.43 -3.08 -7.58
N GLY A 235 3.55 -4.06 -7.40
CA GLY A 235 2.57 -4.44 -8.42
C GLY A 235 3.19 -4.87 -9.75
N GLY A 236 4.43 -5.42 -9.72
CA GLY A 236 5.16 -5.87 -10.89
C GLY A 236 5.88 -4.76 -11.68
N ARG A 237 6.04 -3.56 -11.10
CA ARG A 237 6.65 -2.42 -11.81
C ARG A 237 8.17 -2.40 -11.79
N VAL A 238 8.80 -3.09 -10.85
CA VAL A 238 10.25 -3.06 -10.59
C VAL A 238 10.98 -4.30 -11.13
N LEU A 239 10.37 -5.47 -10.97
CA LEU A 239 10.90 -6.76 -11.45
C LEU A 239 9.75 -7.65 -11.92
N ASP A 240 9.85 -8.18 -13.14
CA ASP A 240 8.91 -9.21 -13.61
C ASP A 240 9.26 -10.59 -13.04
N HIS A 241 8.36 -11.54 -13.16
CA HIS A 241 8.50 -12.92 -12.67
C HIS A 241 8.61 -13.07 -11.13
N CYS A 242 8.37 -12.00 -10.33
CA CYS A 242 8.26 -12.13 -8.88
C CYS A 242 7.10 -13.06 -8.51
N PRO A 243 7.19 -13.78 -7.36
CA PRO A 243 6.04 -14.44 -6.76
C PRO A 243 4.97 -13.41 -6.38
N ALA A 244 3.74 -13.88 -6.15
CA ALA A 244 2.70 -13.05 -5.56
C ALA A 244 3.02 -12.72 -4.10
N THR A 245 2.57 -11.56 -3.63
CA THR A 245 2.77 -11.15 -2.24
C THR A 245 2.05 -12.09 -1.27
N ALA A 246 0.83 -12.56 -1.61
CA ALA A 246 0.10 -13.57 -0.85
C ALA A 246 0.91 -14.88 -0.66
N SER A 247 1.75 -15.26 -1.65
CA SER A 247 2.49 -16.52 -1.61
C SER A 247 3.71 -16.50 -0.69
N VAL A 248 4.17 -15.34 -0.24
CA VAL A 248 5.37 -15.19 0.60
C VAL A 248 5.04 -14.60 1.98
N LEU A 249 3.82 -14.10 2.16
CA LEU A 249 3.43 -13.36 3.35
C LEU A 249 3.53 -14.20 4.62
N ALA A 250 3.00 -15.42 4.60
CA ALA A 250 2.97 -16.29 5.77
C ALA A 250 4.36 -16.61 6.31
N ASP A 251 5.30 -16.98 5.43
CA ASP A 251 6.68 -17.28 5.83
C ASP A 251 7.41 -16.04 6.39
N ILE A 252 7.11 -14.86 5.85
CA ILE A 252 7.65 -13.60 6.35
C ILE A 252 7.05 -13.28 7.72
N ALA A 253 5.74 -13.44 7.88
CA ALA A 253 5.06 -13.21 9.16
C ALA A 253 5.58 -14.14 10.26
N ASP A 254 5.79 -15.41 9.95
CA ASP A 254 6.39 -16.37 10.90
C ASP A 254 7.80 -15.97 11.36
N ALA A 255 8.55 -15.29 10.52
CA ALA A 255 9.93 -14.92 10.84
C ALA A 255 10.04 -13.63 11.67
N VAL A 256 9.14 -12.65 11.47
CA VAL A 256 9.31 -11.29 12.02
C VAL A 256 8.03 -10.67 12.60
N GLY A 257 6.86 -11.31 12.51
CA GLY A 257 5.57 -10.73 12.89
C GLY A 257 5.41 -10.38 14.37
N ASP A 258 6.16 -11.05 15.24
CA ASP A 258 6.22 -10.74 16.67
C ASP A 258 7.19 -9.59 17.03
N LYS A 259 7.94 -9.07 16.06
CA LYS A 259 9.03 -8.09 16.25
C LYS A 259 8.85 -6.79 15.51
N MET A 260 8.02 -6.77 14.49
CA MET A 260 7.78 -5.58 13.68
C MET A 260 6.42 -5.62 12.99
N THR A 261 5.89 -4.46 12.65
CA THR A 261 4.65 -4.33 11.88
C THR A 261 4.81 -4.85 10.45
N ILE A 262 3.87 -5.67 10.00
CA ILE A 262 3.82 -6.20 8.64
C ILE A 262 2.60 -5.64 7.89
N ILE A 263 2.87 -4.89 6.84
CA ILE A 263 1.84 -4.44 5.90
C ILE A 263 2.03 -5.20 4.59
N VAL A 264 0.98 -5.47 3.84
CA VAL A 264 1.08 -6.12 2.53
C VAL A 264 0.35 -5.35 1.45
N ASP A 265 0.88 -5.32 0.23
CA ASP A 265 0.19 -4.82 -0.94
C ASP A 265 0.16 -5.83 -2.09
N GLY A 266 -0.44 -5.44 -3.21
CA GLY A 266 -0.44 -6.25 -4.43
C GLY A 266 -1.62 -7.22 -4.55
N GLY A 267 -2.55 -6.89 -5.44
CA GLY A 267 -3.68 -7.75 -5.79
C GLY A 267 -4.92 -7.61 -4.92
N ILE A 268 -4.86 -6.95 -3.79
CA ILE A 268 -5.98 -6.74 -2.85
C ILE A 268 -7.01 -5.79 -3.47
N ARG A 269 -8.30 -6.20 -3.45
CA ARG A 269 -9.40 -5.47 -4.09
C ARG A 269 -10.68 -5.39 -3.25
N THR A 270 -10.87 -6.32 -2.33
CA THR A 270 -12.09 -6.52 -1.56
C THR A 270 -11.78 -6.65 -0.07
N GLY A 271 -12.79 -6.48 0.79
CA GLY A 271 -12.66 -6.77 2.22
C GLY A 271 -12.34 -8.25 2.49
N HIS A 272 -12.75 -9.16 1.59
CA HIS A 272 -12.35 -10.56 1.65
C HIS A 272 -10.84 -10.74 1.47
N ASP A 273 -10.22 -9.99 0.54
CA ASP A 273 -8.76 -10.06 0.36
C ASP A 273 -8.02 -9.44 1.56
N VAL A 274 -8.60 -8.39 2.18
CA VAL A 274 -8.08 -7.82 3.44
C VAL A 274 -8.10 -8.87 4.54
N PHE A 275 -9.23 -9.54 4.75
CA PHE A 275 -9.36 -10.61 5.74
C PHE A 275 -8.31 -11.71 5.54
N LYS A 276 -8.11 -12.17 4.30
CA LYS A 276 -7.09 -13.18 3.97
C LYS A 276 -5.67 -12.71 4.29
N ALA A 277 -5.38 -11.43 4.04
CA ALA A 277 -4.08 -10.84 4.34
C ALA A 277 -3.81 -10.83 5.85
N LEU A 278 -4.80 -10.46 6.66
CA LEU A 278 -4.72 -10.50 8.12
C LEU A 278 -4.54 -11.94 8.62
N ALA A 279 -5.33 -12.88 8.10
CA ALA A 279 -5.21 -14.30 8.44
C ALA A 279 -3.84 -14.91 8.11
N LEU A 280 -3.15 -14.39 7.09
CA LEU A 280 -1.77 -14.78 6.75
C LEU A 280 -0.70 -14.08 7.61
N GLY A 281 -1.10 -13.18 8.51
CA GLY A 281 -0.21 -12.53 9.48
C GLY A 281 0.23 -11.12 9.11
N ALA A 282 -0.49 -10.43 8.21
CA ALA A 282 -0.32 -8.98 8.06
C ALA A 282 -1.12 -8.23 9.13
N ASP A 283 -0.60 -7.10 9.61
CA ASP A 283 -1.34 -6.19 10.49
C ASP A 283 -2.28 -5.28 9.68
N ALA A 284 -1.88 -4.92 8.47
CA ALA A 284 -2.66 -4.05 7.60
C ALA A 284 -2.32 -4.27 6.12
N VAL A 285 -3.05 -3.60 5.24
CA VAL A 285 -2.85 -3.68 3.79
C VAL A 285 -2.71 -2.31 3.14
N LEU A 286 -1.98 -2.25 2.00
CA LEU A 286 -2.01 -1.09 1.11
C LEU A 286 -2.73 -1.44 -0.20
N ILE A 287 -3.55 -0.50 -0.67
CA ILE A 287 -4.26 -0.61 -1.95
C ILE A 287 -3.90 0.59 -2.83
N GLY A 288 -3.32 0.33 -4.00
CA GLY A 288 -2.87 1.37 -4.93
C GLY A 288 -3.90 1.72 -6.00
N ARG A 289 -3.84 1.01 -7.13
CA ARG A 289 -4.62 1.31 -8.36
C ARG A 289 -6.12 1.55 -8.13
N PRO A 290 -6.84 0.77 -7.31
CA PRO A 290 -8.24 1.02 -7.03
C PRO A 290 -8.50 2.40 -6.44
N TYR A 291 -7.71 2.85 -5.45
CA TYR A 291 -7.90 4.19 -4.88
C TYR A 291 -7.63 5.31 -5.91
N VAL A 292 -6.65 5.16 -6.80
CA VAL A 292 -6.45 6.12 -7.90
C VAL A 292 -7.70 6.20 -8.77
N VAL A 293 -8.28 5.05 -9.14
CA VAL A 293 -9.52 5.02 -9.93
C VAL A 293 -10.65 5.74 -9.21
N MET A 294 -10.76 5.59 -7.89
CA MET A 294 -11.78 6.28 -7.09
C MET A 294 -11.55 7.79 -7.03
N VAL A 295 -10.30 8.26 -6.91
CA VAL A 295 -9.99 9.70 -6.97
C VAL A 295 -10.43 10.28 -8.32
N TYR A 296 -10.09 9.63 -9.42
CA TYR A 296 -10.47 10.12 -10.76
C TYR A 296 -11.97 10.05 -11.00
N GLY A 297 -12.66 9.07 -10.42
CA GLY A 297 -14.09 8.87 -10.62
C GLY A 297 -14.99 9.68 -9.70
N GLY A 298 -14.52 10.11 -8.53
CA GLY A 298 -15.37 10.77 -7.54
C GLY A 298 -14.63 11.54 -6.46
N ALA A 299 -13.34 11.85 -6.66
CA ALA A 299 -12.52 12.55 -5.67
C ALA A 299 -12.67 11.92 -4.26
N GLU A 300 -12.88 12.72 -3.23
CA GLU A 300 -13.04 12.26 -1.84
C GLU A 300 -14.28 11.35 -1.65
N GLU A 301 -15.37 11.61 -2.37
CA GLU A 301 -16.57 10.75 -2.32
C GLU A 301 -16.30 9.35 -2.89
N GLY A 302 -15.49 9.26 -3.95
CA GLY A 302 -15.07 7.98 -4.51
C GLY A 302 -14.22 7.17 -3.53
N ILE A 303 -13.28 7.82 -2.82
CA ILE A 303 -12.48 7.22 -1.75
C ILE A 303 -13.40 6.69 -0.64
N ALA A 304 -14.33 7.53 -0.16
CA ALA A 304 -15.27 7.16 0.89
C ALA A 304 -16.13 5.95 0.50
N ALA A 305 -16.66 5.95 -0.73
CA ALA A 305 -17.48 4.85 -1.25
C ALA A 305 -16.72 3.52 -1.30
N TYR A 306 -15.47 3.52 -1.76
CA TYR A 306 -14.65 2.31 -1.81
C TYR A 306 -14.24 1.85 -0.42
N THR A 307 -13.87 2.76 0.47
CA THR A 307 -13.52 2.42 1.85
C THR A 307 -14.71 1.83 2.60
N ALA A 308 -15.91 2.39 2.42
CA ALA A 308 -17.14 1.84 3.01
C ALA A 308 -17.46 0.43 2.48
N LYS A 309 -17.26 0.18 1.17
CA LYS A 309 -17.37 -1.16 0.58
C LYS A 309 -16.40 -2.15 1.21
N LEU A 310 -15.13 -1.79 1.34
CA LEU A 310 -14.12 -2.64 1.98
C LEU A 310 -14.47 -2.95 3.44
N LYS A 311 -14.97 -1.95 4.19
CA LYS A 311 -15.42 -2.10 5.57
C LYS A 311 -16.58 -3.09 5.69
N ALA A 312 -17.59 -2.92 4.86
CA ALA A 312 -18.76 -3.79 4.86
C ALA A 312 -18.38 -5.26 4.56
N GLU A 313 -17.53 -5.48 3.55
CA GLU A 313 -17.06 -6.82 3.18
C GLU A 313 -16.17 -7.45 4.26
N LEU A 314 -15.28 -6.69 4.89
CA LEU A 314 -14.45 -7.17 6.00
C LEU A 314 -15.31 -7.53 7.22
N THR A 315 -16.29 -6.68 7.56
CA THR A 315 -17.23 -6.91 8.65
C THR A 315 -18.02 -8.21 8.43
N ASP A 316 -18.53 -8.42 7.20
CA ASP A 316 -19.24 -9.64 6.82
C ASP A 316 -18.35 -10.89 6.97
N CYS A 317 -17.10 -10.83 6.47
CA CYS A 317 -16.14 -11.93 6.67
C CYS A 317 -15.94 -12.25 8.15
N MET A 318 -15.72 -11.25 8.99
CA MET A 318 -15.49 -11.43 10.42
C MET A 318 -16.72 -12.04 11.10
N GLN A 319 -17.92 -11.58 10.78
CA GLN A 319 -19.16 -12.16 11.29
C GLN A 319 -19.32 -13.62 10.89
N MET A 320 -19.03 -13.95 9.63
CA MET A 320 -19.22 -15.30 9.08
C MET A 320 -18.10 -16.29 9.44
N THR A 321 -17.04 -15.81 10.07
CA THR A 321 -15.91 -16.63 10.59
C THR A 321 -15.77 -16.57 12.11
N GLY A 322 -16.75 -15.96 12.82
CA GLY A 322 -16.77 -15.89 14.27
C GLY A 322 -15.74 -14.95 14.90
N CYS A 323 -15.13 -14.04 14.11
CA CYS A 323 -14.13 -13.08 14.58
C CYS A 323 -14.80 -11.77 15.02
N ALA A 324 -14.69 -11.39 16.28
CA ALA A 324 -15.23 -10.12 16.81
C ALA A 324 -14.26 -8.94 16.61
N THR A 325 -12.96 -9.21 16.66
CA THR A 325 -11.88 -8.21 16.50
C THR A 325 -10.86 -8.69 15.48
N LEU A 326 -9.96 -7.79 15.05
CA LEU A 326 -8.87 -8.18 14.14
C LEU A 326 -7.91 -9.22 14.76
N ALA A 327 -7.79 -9.23 16.09
CA ALA A 327 -6.93 -10.18 16.80
C ALA A 327 -7.46 -11.63 16.78
N ASP A 328 -8.75 -11.82 16.47
CA ASP A 328 -9.36 -13.14 16.34
C ASP A 328 -9.09 -13.78 14.97
N ILE A 329 -8.57 -12.99 14.02
CA ILE A 329 -8.31 -13.46 12.66
C ILE A 329 -6.95 -14.13 12.60
N ASP A 330 -6.95 -15.44 12.35
CA ASP A 330 -5.75 -16.25 12.20
C ASP A 330 -5.84 -17.23 11.02
N ARG A 331 -4.84 -18.07 10.84
CA ARG A 331 -4.77 -19.03 9.73
C ARG A 331 -5.85 -20.10 9.75
N SER A 332 -6.48 -20.36 10.89
CA SER A 332 -7.60 -21.30 10.98
C SER A 332 -8.85 -20.76 10.28
N CYS A 333 -8.94 -19.43 10.11
CA CYS A 333 -10.03 -18.75 9.41
C CYS A 333 -9.97 -18.90 7.88
N ILE A 334 -8.90 -19.49 7.33
CA ILE A 334 -8.69 -19.63 5.88
C ILE A 334 -8.34 -21.06 5.48
N PHE A 335 -8.65 -21.39 4.22
CA PHE A 335 -8.29 -22.66 3.58
C PHE A 335 -7.50 -22.38 2.30
N HIS A 336 -6.38 -23.07 2.14
CA HIS A 336 -5.61 -23.09 0.90
C HIS A 336 -6.06 -24.29 0.06
N GLY A 337 -6.61 -24.01 -1.13
CA GLY A 337 -7.04 -25.01 -2.08
C GLY A 337 -5.89 -25.59 -2.92
#